data_8550a1ebec5d625a6648231ca7f0b0b2
#
_entry.id   8550a1ebec5d625a6648231ca7f0b0b2
#
_cell.length_a   1.000
_cell.length_b   1.000
_cell.length_c   1.000
_cell.angle_alpha   90.00
_cell.angle_beta   90.00
_cell.angle_gamma   90.00
#
_symmetry.space_group_name_H-M   'P 1'
#
loop_
_entity.id
_entity.type
_entity.pdbx_description
1 polymer ?
#
loop_
_entity_poly.entity_id
_entity_poly.type
_entity_poly.pdbx_seq_one_letter_code
_entity_poly.pdbx_strand_id
1 'polypeptide(L)'
;MQKEKRNVERGFAFYDWGKSAFETSVSVAILPAWFTYLFLEANGLNVRIGSIEMTGDAVWSFAVSGAALLVAIVSPSLGVLADRRRVKMWWLRILTYTGVGGTILIAAAPFLPISSQWLWMMVLFVIANVGLNGAGVFYNSLLPHLGDPEDMDRISNLAEIRSISSGSPR
;
A
#
# COMPACT_ATOMS: atom_id res chain seq x y z
N MET A 1 2.23 -30.10 -12.22
CA MET A 1 3.45 -29.29 -11.95
C MET A 1 3.53 -28.01 -12.78
N GLN A 2 3.67 -28.02 -14.12
CA GLN A 2 3.78 -26.78 -14.93
C GLN A 2 2.57 -25.83 -14.82
N LYS A 3 1.34 -26.34 -14.78
CA LYS A 3 0.12 -25.52 -14.65
C LYS A 3 0.01 -24.84 -13.27
N GLU A 4 0.48 -25.51 -12.24
CA GLU A 4 0.48 -25.01 -10.87
C GLU A 4 1.55 -23.92 -10.69
N LYS A 5 2.76 -24.14 -11.18
CA LYS A 5 3.84 -23.14 -11.22
C LYS A 5 3.37 -21.85 -11.93
N ARG A 6 2.73 -21.98 -13.08
CA ARG A 6 2.19 -20.86 -13.87
C ARG A 6 1.07 -20.10 -13.17
N ASN A 7 0.24 -20.75 -12.36
CA ASN A 7 -0.81 -20.06 -11.58
C ASN A 7 -0.22 -19.27 -10.41
N VAL A 8 0.83 -19.77 -9.79
CA VAL A 8 1.56 -19.06 -8.72
C VAL A 8 2.26 -17.84 -9.30
N GLU A 9 2.98 -17.96 -10.42
CA GLU A 9 3.63 -16.85 -11.12
C GLU A 9 2.63 -15.72 -11.49
N ARG A 10 1.44 -16.10 -12.00
CA ARG A 10 0.38 -15.15 -12.30
C ARG A 10 -0.14 -14.44 -11.04
N GLY A 11 -0.35 -15.19 -9.95
CA GLY A 11 -0.78 -14.61 -8.68
C GLY A 11 0.22 -13.57 -8.17
N PHE A 12 1.52 -13.85 -8.31
CA PHE A 12 2.60 -12.95 -7.97
C PHE A 12 2.57 -11.67 -8.82
N ALA A 13 2.48 -11.82 -10.14
CA ALA A 13 2.43 -10.68 -11.05
C ALA A 13 1.20 -9.78 -10.80
N PHE A 14 0.03 -10.35 -10.49
CA PHE A 14 -1.17 -9.59 -10.15
C PHE A 14 -1.05 -8.85 -8.82
N TYR A 15 -0.44 -9.47 -7.81
CA TYR A 15 -0.20 -8.81 -6.52
C TYR A 15 0.74 -7.61 -6.69
N ASP A 16 1.86 -7.80 -7.39
CA ASP A 16 2.85 -6.75 -7.63
C ASP A 16 2.27 -5.58 -8.43
N TRP A 17 1.52 -5.88 -9.47
CA TRP A 17 0.82 -4.88 -10.26
C TRP A 17 -0.20 -4.09 -9.44
N GLY A 18 -1.02 -4.77 -8.62
CA GLY A 18 -2.00 -4.13 -7.73
C GLY A 18 -1.34 -3.25 -6.68
N LYS A 19 -0.24 -3.71 -6.09
CA LYS A 19 0.54 -2.93 -5.12
C LYS A 19 1.15 -1.69 -5.76
N SER A 20 1.78 -1.84 -6.93
CA SER A 20 2.37 -0.71 -7.67
C SER A 20 1.32 0.32 -8.09
N ALA A 21 0.13 -0.12 -8.52
CA ALA A 21 -0.98 0.78 -8.84
C ALA A 21 -1.45 1.57 -7.60
N PHE A 22 -1.53 0.93 -6.43
CA PHE A 22 -1.84 1.63 -5.18
C PHE A 22 -0.76 2.64 -4.82
N GLU A 23 0.51 2.27 -4.86
CA GLU A 23 1.61 3.14 -4.45
C GLU A 23 1.74 4.35 -5.39
N THR A 24 1.73 4.15 -6.70
CA THR A 24 1.96 5.23 -7.67
C THR A 24 0.73 6.08 -7.93
N SER A 25 -0.42 5.47 -8.16
CA SER A 25 -1.63 6.21 -8.56
C SER A 25 -2.43 6.67 -7.35
N VAL A 26 -2.68 5.78 -6.38
CA VAL A 26 -3.56 6.09 -5.26
C VAL A 26 -2.82 6.93 -4.22
N SER A 27 -1.69 6.43 -3.70
CA SER A 27 -0.99 7.09 -2.58
C SER A 27 -0.27 8.38 -2.97
N VAL A 28 0.29 8.45 -4.19
CA VAL A 28 1.11 9.60 -4.61
C VAL A 28 0.29 10.66 -5.35
N ALA A 29 -0.70 10.27 -6.16
CA ALA A 29 -1.42 11.21 -6.99
C ALA A 29 -2.82 11.55 -6.44
N ILE A 30 -3.66 10.55 -6.19
CA ILE A 30 -5.08 10.76 -5.90
C ILE A 30 -5.31 11.20 -4.44
N LEU A 31 -4.78 10.45 -3.49
CA LEU A 31 -5.09 10.67 -2.08
C LEU A 31 -4.56 12.01 -1.54
N PRO A 32 -3.35 12.49 -1.86
CA PRO A 32 -2.89 13.79 -1.38
C PRO A 32 -3.79 14.93 -1.85
N ALA A 33 -4.16 14.95 -3.14
CA ALA A 33 -5.00 15.98 -3.71
C ALA A 33 -6.41 15.97 -3.09
N TRP A 34 -7.00 14.77 -2.95
CA TRP A 34 -8.32 14.63 -2.33
C TRP A 34 -8.30 14.94 -0.84
N PHE A 35 -7.25 14.53 -0.13
CA PHE A 35 -7.07 14.88 1.29
C PHE A 35 -7.01 16.39 1.49
N THR A 36 -6.19 17.08 0.71
CA THR A 36 -6.04 18.54 0.80
C THR A 36 -7.38 19.23 0.54
N TYR A 37 -8.15 18.77 -0.44
CA TYR A 37 -9.50 19.28 -0.70
C TYR A 37 -10.43 19.09 0.51
N LEU A 38 -10.54 17.87 1.05
CA LEU A 38 -11.38 17.59 2.21
C LEU A 38 -10.94 18.35 3.48
N PHE A 39 -9.64 18.52 3.64
CA PHE A 39 -9.08 19.26 4.76
C PHE A 39 -9.44 20.74 4.69
N LEU A 40 -9.32 21.35 3.51
CA LEU A 40 -9.67 22.76 3.28
C LEU A 40 -11.18 23.00 3.51
N GLU A 41 -12.03 22.12 3.04
CA GLU A 41 -13.49 22.21 3.23
C GLU A 41 -13.88 22.11 4.73
N ALA A 42 -13.16 21.28 5.50
CA ALA A 42 -13.48 21.06 6.90
C ALA A 42 -12.89 22.09 7.85
N ASN A 43 -11.66 22.57 7.58
CA ASN A 43 -10.86 23.34 8.55
C ASN A 43 -10.38 24.70 8.00
N GLY A 44 -10.59 24.97 6.70
CA GLY A 44 -9.95 26.11 6.03
C GLY A 44 -8.46 25.86 5.79
N LEU A 45 -7.67 26.94 5.67
CA LEU A 45 -6.25 26.85 5.31
C LEU A 45 -5.40 26.13 6.37
N ASN A 46 -5.73 26.27 7.64
CA ASN A 46 -4.95 25.74 8.75
C ASN A 46 -5.86 25.05 9.79
N VAL A 47 -5.34 24.00 10.39
CA VAL A 47 -5.91 23.42 11.61
C VAL A 47 -4.94 23.65 12.77
N ARG A 48 -5.50 23.92 13.95
CA ARG A 48 -4.73 24.07 15.18
C ARG A 48 -4.73 22.75 15.94
N ILE A 49 -3.55 22.14 16.05
CA ILE A 49 -3.34 20.92 16.83
C ILE A 49 -2.46 21.28 18.03
N GLY A 50 -3.12 21.44 19.19
CA GLY A 50 -2.45 21.98 20.38
C GLY A 50 -2.03 23.45 20.20
N SER A 51 -0.73 23.73 20.28
CA SER A 51 -0.13 25.05 20.06
C SER A 51 0.40 25.30 18.66
N ILE A 52 0.31 24.31 17.76
CA ILE A 52 0.89 24.36 16.43
C ILE A 52 -0.23 24.51 15.39
N GLU A 53 -0.08 25.48 14.49
CA GLU A 53 -0.92 25.60 13.30
C GLU A 53 -0.30 24.80 12.14
N MET A 54 -1.10 23.96 11.51
CA MET A 54 -0.65 23.07 10.45
C MET A 54 -1.54 23.19 9.21
N THR A 55 -0.91 23.23 8.05
CA THR A 55 -1.59 23.14 6.75
C THR A 55 -2.00 21.70 6.42
N GLY A 56 -2.94 21.52 5.49
CA GLY A 56 -3.34 20.19 5.02
C GLY A 56 -2.16 19.36 4.52
N ASP A 57 -1.25 19.96 3.76
CA ASP A 57 -0.06 19.28 3.24
C ASP A 57 0.89 18.82 4.34
N ALA A 58 1.05 19.62 5.40
CA ALA A 58 1.84 19.23 6.56
C ALA A 58 1.20 18.04 7.29
N VAL A 59 -0.11 18.07 7.51
CA VAL A 59 -0.86 16.96 8.15
C VAL A 59 -0.74 15.68 7.31
N TRP A 60 -0.89 15.78 5.99
CA TRP A 60 -0.70 14.65 5.09
C TRP A 60 0.72 14.08 5.16
N SER A 61 1.74 14.93 5.13
CA SER A 61 3.14 14.54 5.22
C SER A 61 3.45 13.81 6.54
N PHE A 62 2.88 14.27 7.65
CA PHE A 62 2.98 13.57 8.94
C PHE A 62 2.28 12.20 8.92
N ALA A 63 1.13 12.08 8.26
CA ALA A 63 0.44 10.80 8.13
C ALA A 63 1.27 9.79 7.31
N VAL A 64 1.84 10.23 6.19
CA VAL A 64 2.73 9.39 5.35
C VAL A 64 3.98 8.98 6.12
N SER A 65 4.65 9.93 6.78
CA SER A 65 5.85 9.67 7.57
C SER A 65 5.57 8.75 8.76
N GLY A 66 4.44 8.95 9.44
CA GLY A 66 3.98 8.09 10.53
C GLY A 66 3.69 6.67 10.07
N ALA A 67 3.03 6.50 8.93
CA ALA A 67 2.78 5.19 8.35
C ALA A 67 4.10 4.48 7.99
N ALA A 68 5.04 5.18 7.37
CA ALA A 68 6.36 4.65 7.05
C ALA A 68 7.15 4.23 8.30
N LEU A 69 7.10 5.05 9.34
CA LEU A 69 7.74 4.75 10.63
C LEU A 69 7.13 3.51 11.30
N LEU A 70 5.80 3.39 11.29
CA LEU A 70 5.12 2.19 11.80
C LEU A 70 5.55 0.93 11.04
N VAL A 71 5.61 0.98 9.72
CA VAL A 71 6.11 -0.13 8.90
C VAL A 71 7.55 -0.45 9.27
N ALA A 72 8.43 0.56 9.39
CA ALA A 72 9.84 0.36 9.73
C ALA A 72 10.01 -0.32 11.10
N ILE A 73 9.24 0.08 12.11
CA ILE A 73 9.29 -0.51 13.46
C ILE A 73 8.78 -1.96 13.46
N VAL A 74 7.72 -2.24 12.70
CA VAL A 74 7.07 -3.57 12.70
C VAL A 74 7.79 -4.54 11.76
N SER A 75 8.46 -4.05 10.70
CA SER A 75 9.14 -4.88 9.69
C SER A 75 10.11 -5.93 10.24
N PRO A 76 10.99 -5.67 11.22
CA PRO A 76 11.87 -6.71 11.78
C PRO A 76 11.08 -7.86 12.42
N SER A 77 10.01 -7.55 13.15
CA SER A 77 9.14 -8.56 13.76
C SER A 77 8.39 -9.38 12.71
N LEU A 78 7.92 -8.73 11.64
CA LEU A 78 7.29 -9.41 10.50
C LEU A 78 8.30 -10.28 9.75
N GLY A 79 9.56 -9.86 9.62
CA GLY A 79 10.65 -10.64 9.03
C GLY A 79 10.87 -11.96 9.77
N VAL A 80 11.02 -11.93 11.10
CA VAL A 80 11.14 -13.13 11.91
C VAL A 80 9.91 -14.06 11.79
N LEU A 81 8.73 -13.47 11.69
CA LEU A 81 7.49 -14.24 11.50
C LEU A 81 7.41 -14.83 10.09
N ALA A 82 7.95 -14.13 9.09
CA ALA A 82 8.00 -14.56 7.71
C ALA A 82 8.92 -15.77 7.49
N ASP A 83 9.89 -16.03 8.36
CA ASP A 83 10.73 -17.23 8.32
C ASP A 83 9.97 -18.50 8.70
N ARG A 84 8.86 -18.38 9.38
CA ARG A 84 8.02 -19.52 9.78
C ARG A 84 7.06 -19.92 8.65
N ARG A 85 7.41 -20.94 7.87
CA ARG A 85 6.69 -21.41 6.67
C ARG A 85 5.16 -21.58 6.85
N ARG A 86 4.67 -22.03 8.02
CA ARG A 86 3.24 -22.30 8.25
C ARG A 86 2.36 -21.05 8.39
N VAL A 87 2.91 -19.93 8.82
CA VAL A 87 2.11 -18.71 9.09
C VAL A 87 2.26 -17.64 7.98
N LYS A 88 3.26 -17.78 7.11
CA LYS A 88 3.62 -16.84 6.04
C LYS A 88 2.42 -16.44 5.16
N MET A 89 1.73 -17.43 4.58
CA MET A 89 0.58 -17.22 3.69
C MET A 89 -0.65 -16.65 4.42
N TRP A 90 -0.81 -16.95 5.70
CA TRP A 90 -1.91 -16.43 6.50
C TRP A 90 -1.73 -14.93 6.79
N TRP A 91 -0.53 -14.54 7.22
CA TRP A 91 -0.19 -13.13 7.44
C TRP A 91 -0.22 -12.30 6.16
N LEU A 92 0.33 -12.84 5.06
CA LEU A 92 0.26 -12.19 3.75
C LEU A 92 -1.21 -11.86 3.39
N ARG A 93 -2.12 -12.82 3.54
CA ARG A 93 -3.55 -12.61 3.25
C ARG A 93 -4.19 -11.57 4.17
N ILE A 94 -3.98 -11.66 5.48
CA ILE A 94 -4.56 -10.72 6.44
C ILE A 94 -4.09 -9.30 6.13
N LEU A 95 -2.80 -9.08 5.99
CA LEU A 95 -2.24 -7.76 5.73
C LEU A 95 -2.71 -7.21 4.37
N THR A 96 -2.78 -8.06 3.35
CA THR A 96 -3.33 -7.67 2.04
C THR A 96 -4.81 -7.28 2.16
N TYR A 97 -5.64 -8.09 2.83
CA TYR A 97 -7.05 -7.75 3.02
C TYR A 97 -7.24 -6.51 3.89
N THR A 98 -6.41 -6.29 4.89
CA THR A 98 -6.41 -5.05 5.69
C THR A 98 -6.11 -3.84 4.80
N GLY A 99 -5.08 -3.95 3.95
CA GLY A 99 -4.71 -2.88 3.03
C GLY A 99 -5.78 -2.58 2.00
N VAL A 100 -6.30 -3.61 1.32
CA VAL A 100 -7.38 -3.48 0.33
C VAL A 100 -8.67 -2.98 0.97
N GLY A 101 -9.04 -3.55 2.13
CA GLY A 101 -10.22 -3.12 2.88
C GLY A 101 -10.14 -1.66 3.32
N GLY A 102 -8.99 -1.23 3.83
CA GLY A 102 -8.73 0.17 4.16
C GLY A 102 -8.89 1.09 2.95
N THR A 103 -8.34 0.70 1.81
CA THR A 103 -8.47 1.46 0.55
C THR A 103 -9.93 1.57 0.09
N ILE A 104 -10.70 0.48 0.16
CA ILE A 104 -12.13 0.48 -0.20
C ILE A 104 -12.92 1.38 0.77
N LEU A 105 -12.62 1.32 2.06
CA LEU A 105 -13.31 2.13 3.07
C LEU A 105 -12.99 3.63 2.95
N ILE A 106 -11.86 4.03 2.36
CA ILE A 106 -11.59 5.43 2.02
C ILE A 106 -12.68 5.97 1.08
N ALA A 107 -13.19 5.16 0.15
CA ALA A 107 -14.26 5.55 -0.75
C ALA A 107 -15.60 5.85 -0.04
N ALA A 108 -15.74 5.45 1.22
CA ALA A 108 -16.90 5.78 2.04
C ALA A 108 -16.83 7.19 2.67
N ALA A 109 -15.72 7.91 2.55
CA ALA A 109 -15.56 9.25 3.11
C ALA A 109 -16.70 10.22 2.74
N PRO A 110 -17.24 10.27 1.49
CA PRO A 110 -18.31 11.19 1.13
C PRO A 110 -19.63 10.96 1.88
N PHE A 111 -19.83 9.80 2.49
CA PHE A 111 -21.03 9.51 3.30
C PHE A 111 -20.93 10.02 4.75
N LEU A 112 -19.80 10.54 5.16
CA LEU A 112 -19.56 11.08 6.49
C LEU A 112 -19.75 12.61 6.51
N PRO A 113 -19.99 13.20 7.71
CA PRO A 113 -19.98 14.65 7.88
C PRO A 113 -18.64 15.25 7.39
N ILE A 114 -18.71 16.38 6.72
CA ILE A 114 -17.57 17.04 6.07
C ILE A 114 -16.40 17.27 7.05
N SER A 115 -16.72 17.62 8.30
CA SER A 115 -15.74 17.86 9.37
C SER A 115 -14.88 16.65 9.75
N SER A 116 -15.34 15.43 9.45
CA SER A 116 -14.66 14.18 9.80
C SER A 116 -14.08 13.42 8.61
N GLN A 117 -14.40 13.81 7.38
CA GLN A 117 -13.97 13.11 6.17
C GLN A 117 -12.45 13.02 6.03
N TRP A 118 -11.74 14.13 6.28
CA TRP A 118 -10.28 14.18 6.21
C TRP A 118 -9.60 13.27 7.24
N LEU A 119 -10.16 13.21 8.47
CA LEU A 119 -9.64 12.35 9.53
C LEU A 119 -9.86 10.88 9.20
N TRP A 120 -11.07 10.54 8.71
CA TRP A 120 -11.40 9.21 8.24
C TRP A 120 -10.43 8.73 7.16
N MET A 121 -10.22 9.56 6.15
CA MET A 121 -9.28 9.25 5.06
C MET A 121 -7.85 9.06 5.60
N MET A 122 -7.37 9.93 6.47
CA MET A 122 -6.04 9.84 7.05
C MET A 122 -5.82 8.54 7.82
N VAL A 123 -6.75 8.18 8.71
CA VAL A 123 -6.67 6.95 9.51
C VAL A 123 -6.68 5.71 8.62
N LEU A 124 -7.58 5.65 7.66
CA LEU A 124 -7.67 4.51 6.75
C LEU A 124 -6.49 4.42 5.79
N PHE A 125 -5.94 5.57 5.38
CA PHE A 125 -4.69 5.58 4.60
C PHE A 125 -3.54 4.95 5.38
N VAL A 126 -3.35 5.32 6.64
CA VAL A 126 -2.31 4.72 7.49
C VAL A 126 -2.51 3.21 7.62
N ILE A 127 -3.74 2.77 7.88
CA ILE A 127 -4.07 1.33 7.98
C ILE A 127 -3.80 0.61 6.65
N ALA A 128 -4.24 1.18 5.53
CA ALA A 128 -4.03 0.61 4.21
C ALA A 128 -2.55 0.52 3.85
N ASN A 129 -1.80 1.59 4.11
CA ASN A 129 -0.37 1.67 3.84
C ASN A 129 0.42 0.66 4.67
N VAL A 130 0.16 0.57 5.97
CA VAL A 130 0.81 -0.43 6.86
C VAL A 130 0.44 -1.85 6.43
N GLY A 131 -0.83 -2.09 6.06
CA GLY A 131 -1.28 -3.40 5.57
C GLY A 131 -0.55 -3.83 4.29
N LEU A 132 -0.54 -2.99 3.25
CA LEU A 132 0.07 -3.33 1.96
C LEU A 132 1.60 -3.43 2.04
N ASN A 133 2.25 -2.51 2.75
CA ASN A 133 3.71 -2.57 2.92
C ASN A 133 4.14 -3.71 3.85
N GLY A 134 3.39 -3.97 4.92
CA GLY A 134 3.60 -5.15 5.77
C GLY A 134 3.42 -6.46 5.00
N ALA A 135 2.42 -6.57 4.13
CA ALA A 135 2.26 -7.72 3.23
C ALA A 135 3.46 -7.91 2.30
N GLY A 136 4.10 -6.82 1.85
CA GLY A 136 5.29 -6.84 1.02
C GLY A 136 6.47 -7.58 1.66
N VAL A 137 6.63 -7.52 2.99
CA VAL A 137 7.68 -8.27 3.71
C VAL A 137 7.50 -9.78 3.50
N PHE A 138 6.27 -10.28 3.64
CA PHE A 138 5.96 -11.70 3.42
C PHE A 138 6.06 -12.09 1.95
N TYR A 139 5.59 -11.21 1.05
CA TYR A 139 5.70 -11.38 -0.39
C TYR A 139 7.16 -11.57 -0.82
N ASN A 140 8.06 -10.66 -0.42
CA ASN A 140 9.48 -10.72 -0.76
C ASN A 140 10.16 -11.97 -0.18
N SER A 141 9.71 -12.45 0.99
CA SER A 141 10.24 -13.68 1.60
C SER A 141 9.80 -14.96 0.90
N LEU A 142 8.79 -14.91 0.02
CA LEU A 142 8.33 -16.05 -0.79
C LEU A 142 9.09 -16.16 -2.12
N LEU A 143 9.61 -15.05 -2.66
CA LEU A 143 10.32 -14.99 -3.93
C LEU A 143 11.42 -16.05 -4.09
N PRO A 144 12.36 -16.24 -3.13
CA PRO A 144 13.45 -17.21 -3.25
C PRO A 144 12.98 -18.67 -3.34
N HIS A 145 11.71 -18.95 -3.02
CA HIS A 145 11.16 -20.31 -3.03
C HIS A 145 10.39 -20.64 -4.31
N LEU A 146 10.26 -19.69 -5.23
CA LEU A 146 9.42 -19.81 -6.43
C LEU A 146 10.18 -20.14 -7.72
N GLY A 147 11.50 -19.99 -7.74
CA GLY A 147 12.29 -20.29 -8.93
C GLY A 147 13.80 -20.35 -8.68
N ASP A 148 14.51 -20.95 -9.62
CA ASP A 148 15.97 -20.82 -9.72
C ASP A 148 16.35 -19.37 -10.02
N PRO A 149 17.59 -18.91 -9.68
CA PRO A 149 18.02 -17.53 -9.91
C PRO A 149 17.80 -17.03 -11.36
N GLU A 150 17.93 -17.90 -12.36
CA GLU A 150 17.67 -17.56 -13.77
C GLU A 150 16.18 -17.34 -14.10
N ASP A 151 15.27 -18.04 -13.38
CA ASP A 151 13.81 -17.81 -13.48
C ASP A 151 13.39 -16.49 -12.79
N MET A 152 14.11 -16.05 -11.76
CA MET A 152 13.82 -14.81 -11.03
C MET A 152 14.10 -13.56 -11.88
N ASP A 153 15.21 -13.53 -12.62
CA ASP A 153 15.52 -12.44 -13.56
C ASP A 153 14.47 -12.36 -14.68
N ARG A 154 13.99 -13.50 -15.14
CA ARG A 154 12.96 -13.57 -16.17
C ARG A 154 11.59 -13.10 -15.66
N ILE A 155 11.22 -13.41 -14.42
CA ILE A 155 9.95 -12.97 -13.78
C ILE A 155 9.99 -11.47 -13.53
N SER A 156 11.11 -10.94 -13.03
CA SER A 156 11.32 -9.52 -12.82
C SER A 156 11.28 -8.74 -14.13
N ASN A 157 11.97 -9.21 -15.16
CA ASN A 157 11.98 -8.60 -16.48
C ASN A 157 10.60 -8.66 -17.17
N LEU A 158 9.80 -9.72 -16.98
CA LEU A 158 8.45 -9.81 -17.53
C LEU A 158 7.48 -8.79 -16.87
N ALA A 159 7.65 -8.52 -15.58
CA ALA A 159 6.88 -7.48 -14.88
C ALA A 159 7.25 -6.09 -15.40
N GLU A 160 8.55 -5.84 -15.59
CA GLU A 160 9.08 -4.56 -16.08
C GLU A 160 8.74 -4.30 -17.56
N ILE A 161 8.89 -5.28 -18.44
CA ILE A 161 8.53 -5.18 -19.87
C ILE A 161 7.02 -4.92 -20.03
N ARG A 162 6.18 -5.52 -19.22
CA ARG A 162 4.73 -5.29 -19.26
C ARG A 162 4.35 -3.88 -18.80
N SER A 163 5.05 -3.30 -17.84
CA SER A 163 4.86 -1.92 -17.41
C SER A 163 5.26 -0.93 -18.51
N ILE A 164 6.33 -1.20 -19.23
CA ILE A 164 6.84 -0.36 -20.33
C ILE A 164 5.95 -0.48 -21.59
N SER A 165 5.46 -1.68 -21.91
CA SER A 165 4.62 -1.89 -23.10
C SER A 165 3.22 -1.29 -22.97
N SER A 166 2.73 -1.06 -21.75
CA SER A 166 1.45 -0.39 -21.49
C SER A 166 1.55 1.13 -21.50
N GLY A 167 2.77 1.68 -21.50
CA GLY A 167 3.04 3.12 -21.43
C GLY A 167 3.56 3.77 -22.71
N SER A 168 3.69 3.05 -23.84
CA SER A 168 4.12 3.65 -25.10
C SER A 168 2.93 4.04 -25.98
N PRO A 169 2.61 5.33 -26.12
CA PRO A 169 1.73 5.77 -27.19
C PRO A 169 2.49 5.71 -28.52
N ARG A 170 1.87 5.09 -29.51
CA ARG A 170 2.23 5.28 -30.91
C ARG A 170 1.64 6.57 -31.43
#